data_6fedba6793614f4e9645cf0488a1d36f
#
_entry.id   6fedba6793614f4e9645cf0488a1d36f
#
_cell.length_a   1.000
_cell.length_b   1.000
_cell.length_c   1.000
_cell.angle_alpha   90.00
_cell.angle_beta   90.00
_cell.angle_gamma   90.00
#
_symmetry.space_group_name_H-M   'P 1'
#
loop_
_entity.id
_entity.type
_entity.pdbx_description
1 polymer ?
#
loop_
_entity_poly.entity_id
_entity_poly.type
_entity_poly.pdbx_seq_one_letter_code
_entity_poly.pdbx_strand_id
1 'polypeptide(L)' 'MLELEGKRLLVLGGTVSTYDVVSHAKELGAYVIVTDYLDGGVSKEIADESYTI' A
#
# COMPACT_ATOMS: atom_id res chain seq x y z
N MET A 1 -18.00 -2.03 10.32
CA MET A 1 -16.82 -1.27 10.76
C MET A 1 -15.54 -1.95 10.32
N LEU A 2 -14.63 -1.20 9.71
CA LEU A 2 -13.38 -1.76 9.20
C LEU A 2 -12.28 -1.62 10.25
N GLU A 3 -11.48 -2.68 10.44
CA GLU A 3 -10.50 -2.73 11.51
C GLU A 3 -9.44 -1.63 11.42
N LEU A 4 -9.04 -1.26 10.20
CA LEU A 4 -7.99 -0.26 10.00
C LEU A 4 -8.54 1.09 9.53
N GLU A 5 -9.84 1.29 9.64
CA GLU A 5 -10.45 2.55 9.25
C GLU A 5 -9.82 3.72 10.00
N GLY A 6 -9.40 4.74 9.27
CA GLY A 6 -8.73 5.90 9.86
C GLY A 6 -7.25 5.71 10.12
N LYS A 7 -6.70 4.52 9.86
CA LYS A 7 -5.28 4.25 10.05
C LYS A 7 -4.52 4.52 8.76
N ARG A 8 -3.26 4.89 8.91
CA ARG A 8 -2.34 5.05 7.78
C ARG A 8 -1.28 3.97 7.86
N LEU A 9 -1.00 3.32 6.74
CA LEU A 9 -0.01 2.25 6.68
C LEU A 9 1.06 2.62 5.66
N LEU A 10 2.31 2.60 6.10
CA LEU A 10 3.44 2.82 5.20
C LEU A 10 4.05 1.46 4.86
N VAL A 11 4.11 1.16 3.56
CA VAL A 11 4.67 -0.08 3.07
C VAL A 11 5.97 0.23 2.34
N LEU A 12 7.05 -0.38 2.77
CA LEU A 12 8.37 -0.22 2.16
C LEU A 12 8.58 -1.34 1.15
N GLY A 13 8.68 -0.97 -0.12
CA GLY A 13 8.83 -1.94 -1.19
C GLY A 13 7.49 -2.27 -1.86
N GLY A 14 7.42 -2.08 -3.17
CA GLY A 14 6.19 -2.27 -3.95
C GLY A 14 6.21 -3.53 -4.79
N THR A 15 6.76 -4.63 -4.27
CA THR A 15 6.87 -5.88 -5.01
C THR A 15 5.54 -6.62 -5.07
N VAL A 16 5.51 -7.69 -5.86
CA VAL A 16 4.34 -8.56 -5.94
C VAL A 16 3.98 -9.12 -4.57
N SER A 17 4.97 -9.42 -3.75
CA SER A 17 4.74 -9.96 -2.40
C SER A 17 3.95 -8.99 -1.52
N THR A 18 4.18 -7.69 -1.69
CA THR A 18 3.48 -6.69 -0.88
C THR A 18 2.12 -6.33 -1.45
N TYR A 19 1.82 -6.75 -2.67
CA TYR A 19 0.52 -6.48 -3.28
C TYR A 19 -0.63 -7.01 -2.42
N ASP A 20 -0.51 -8.24 -1.94
CA ASP A 20 -1.54 -8.84 -1.10
C ASP A 20 -1.70 -8.08 0.22
N VAL A 21 -0.58 -7.63 0.79
CA VAL A 21 -0.60 -6.86 2.02
C VAL A 21 -1.36 -5.56 1.81
N VAL A 22 -1.03 -4.84 0.73
CA VAL A 22 -1.69 -3.56 0.43
C VAL A 22 -3.17 -3.76 0.15
N SER A 23 -3.49 -4.76 -0.67
CA SER A 23 -4.88 -5.06 -1.02
C SER A 23 -5.69 -5.38 0.23
N HIS A 24 -5.16 -6.22 1.11
CA HIS A 24 -5.86 -6.60 2.33
C HIS A 24 -6.03 -5.40 3.28
N ALA A 25 -4.99 -4.58 3.42
CA ALA A 25 -5.05 -3.40 4.27
C ALA A 25 -6.13 -2.42 3.78
N LYS A 26 -6.24 -2.25 2.47
CA LYS A 26 -7.27 -1.38 1.90
C LYS A 26 -8.67 -1.93 2.16
N GLU A 27 -8.83 -3.25 2.10
CA GLU A 27 -10.11 -3.88 2.43
C GLU A 27 -10.50 -3.60 3.87
N LEU A 28 -9.51 -3.45 4.77
CA LEU A 28 -9.75 -3.15 6.17
C LEU A 28 -9.89 -1.65 6.44
N GLY A 29 -9.84 -0.83 5.39
CA GLY A 29 -10.08 0.59 5.50
C GLY A 29 -8.86 1.46 5.71
N ALA A 30 -7.65 0.91 5.60
CA ALA A 30 -6.43 1.68 5.79
C ALA A 30 -6.16 2.62 4.62
N TYR A 31 -5.54 3.74 4.91
CA TYR A 31 -4.96 4.62 3.90
C TYR A 31 -3.53 4.15 3.69
N VAL A 32 -3.23 3.60 2.53
CA VAL A 32 -1.96 2.92 2.29
C VAL A 32 -1.02 3.78 1.46
N ILE A 33 0.21 3.91 1.94
CA ILE A 33 1.28 4.64 1.27
C ILE A 33 2.38 3.64 0.95
N VAL A 34 2.75 3.52 -0.32
CA VAL A 34 3.78 2.57 -0.75
C VAL A 34 4.99 3.34 -1.26
N THR A 35 6.17 2.96 -0.80
CA THR A 35 7.42 3.53 -1.30
C THR A 35 8.30 2.43 -1.87
N ASP A 36 9.02 2.74 -2.95
CA ASP A 36 9.95 1.82 -3.56
C ASP A 36 10.96 2.64 -4.36
N TYR A 37 12.10 2.02 -4.66
CA TYR A 37 13.08 2.67 -5.52
C TYR A 37 12.77 2.47 -7.01
N LEU A 38 11.86 1.55 -7.34
CA LEU A 38 11.42 1.31 -8.70
C LEU A 38 10.09 2.01 -8.98
N ASP A 39 9.95 2.57 -10.17
CA ASP A 39 8.68 3.12 -10.62
C ASP A 39 7.77 1.99 -11.07
N GLY A 40 6.47 2.17 -10.88
CA GLY A 40 5.46 1.31 -11.47
C GLY A 40 5.32 -0.05 -10.84
N GLY A 41 5.71 -0.23 -9.60
CA GLY A 41 5.47 -1.48 -8.90
C GLY A 41 3.97 -1.75 -8.74
N VAL A 42 3.56 -3.03 -8.82
CA VAL A 42 2.14 -3.39 -8.79
C VAL A 42 1.43 -2.91 -7.52
N SER A 43 2.13 -2.92 -6.38
CA SER A 43 1.55 -2.44 -5.14
C SER A 43 1.28 -0.93 -5.16
N LYS A 44 2.08 -0.19 -5.92
CA LYS A 44 1.89 1.25 -6.06
C LYS A 44 0.62 1.60 -6.80
N GLU A 45 0.17 0.73 -7.71
CA GLU A 45 -1.03 1.00 -8.50
C GLU A 45 -2.28 1.02 -7.66
N ILE A 46 -2.31 0.24 -6.59
CA ILE A 46 -3.48 0.14 -5.74
C ILE A 46 -3.36 0.95 -4.45
N ALA A 47 -2.20 1.52 -4.18
CA ALA A 47 -2.00 2.34 -2.99
C ALA A 47 -2.72 3.68 -3.14
N ASP A 48 -3.03 4.31 -2.01
CA ASP A 48 -3.62 5.65 -2.00
C ASP A 48 -2.57 6.69 -2.37
N GLU A 49 -1.32 6.47 -1.96
CA GLU A 49 -0.18 7.30 -2.35
C GLU A 49 1.00 6.39 -2.63
N SER A 50 1.87 6.83 -3.52
CA SER A 50 3.09 6.09 -3.81
C SER A 50 4.23 7.06 -4.07
N TYR A 51 5.43 6.64 -3.70
CA TYR A 51 6.63 7.44 -3.89
C TYR A 51 7.78 6.57 -4.35
N THR A 52 8.62 7.13 -5.21
CA THR A 52 9.86 6.49 -5.65
C THR A 52 11.00 7.13 -4.87
N ILE A 53 11.76 6.33 -4.18
CA ILE A 53 12.84 6.82 -3.34
C ILE A 53 14.16 6.11 -3.65
#